data_7ccb3b3a7a98a23fb59b205c894282ea
#
_entry.id   7ccb3b3a7a98a23fb59b205c894282ea
#
_cell.length_a   1.000
_cell.length_b   1.000
_cell.length_c   1.000
_cell.angle_alpha   90.00
_cell.angle_beta   90.00
_cell.angle_gamma   90.00
#
_symmetry.space_group_name_H-M   'P 1'
#
loop_
_entity.id
_entity.type
_entity.pdbx_description
1 polymer ?
#
loop_
_entity_poly.entity_id
_entity_poly.type
_entity_poly.pdbx_seq_one_letter_code
_entity_poly.pdbx_strand_id
1 'polypeptide(L)'
;AGDDGLVLLGIDRVKNVEILEKAYNDAAGVTALFNLNALRHMNRELDADFDPAGFSHRAPWVPGKSRIEMRLLPRNRQSVTISGESFSFEAPGYLLTEYSHKYTMADAEAVADAAGLSIKAAWSDEADWFSVLMLEPTHDR
;
A
#
# COMPACT_ATOMS: atom_id res chain seq x y z
N ALA A 1 11.63 -22.80 2.37
CA ALA A 1 11.81 -23.55 1.11
C ALA A 1 13.16 -24.20 1.05
N GLY A 2 14.11 -24.29 1.82
CA GLY A 2 15.45 -24.92 1.70
C GLY A 2 16.33 -24.21 0.67
N ASP A 3 17.56 -24.72 0.52
CA ASP A 3 18.60 -24.09 -0.30
C ASP A 3 18.30 -24.09 -1.81
N ASP A 4 17.38 -24.93 -2.27
CA ASP A 4 16.93 -25.01 -3.66
C ASP A 4 15.57 -24.31 -3.88
N GLY A 5 15.07 -23.56 -2.89
CA GLY A 5 13.78 -22.90 -2.95
C GLY A 5 13.78 -21.72 -3.93
N LEU A 6 12.64 -21.52 -4.62
CA LEU A 6 12.42 -20.35 -5.47
C LEU A 6 11.28 -19.49 -4.91
N VAL A 7 11.40 -18.18 -5.05
CA VAL A 7 10.35 -17.23 -4.71
C VAL A 7 9.90 -16.51 -5.98
N LEU A 8 8.60 -16.49 -6.24
CA LEU A 8 8.01 -15.60 -7.25
C LEU A 8 7.48 -14.36 -6.55
N LEU A 9 8.01 -13.19 -6.90
CA LEU A 9 7.65 -11.90 -6.33
C LEU A 9 7.10 -10.99 -7.43
N GLY A 10 5.83 -10.59 -7.28
CA GLY A 10 5.24 -9.55 -8.12
C GLY A 10 5.51 -8.16 -7.52
N ILE A 11 6.01 -7.24 -8.32
CA ILE A 11 6.28 -5.86 -7.91
C ILE A 11 5.58 -4.87 -8.84
N ASP A 12 4.92 -3.88 -8.25
CA ASP A 12 4.44 -2.71 -8.99
C ASP A 12 5.58 -1.72 -9.17
N ARG A 13 5.75 -1.26 -10.43
CA ARG A 13 6.89 -0.43 -10.82
C ARG A 13 6.63 1.06 -10.61
N VAL A 14 7.70 1.81 -10.35
CA VAL A 14 7.65 3.28 -10.43
C VAL A 14 7.30 3.68 -11.85
N LYS A 15 6.28 4.51 -12.01
CA LYS A 15 5.78 4.99 -13.30
C LYS A 15 5.25 6.42 -13.16
N ASN A 16 4.63 6.95 -14.23
CA ASN A 16 4.04 8.29 -14.19
C ASN A 16 3.09 8.45 -12.99
N VAL A 17 3.26 9.55 -12.23
CA VAL A 17 2.51 9.85 -11.00
C VAL A 17 1.00 9.92 -11.26
N GLU A 18 0.58 10.48 -12.39
CA GLU A 18 -0.85 10.56 -12.72
C GLU A 18 -1.48 9.18 -12.91
N ILE A 19 -0.72 8.23 -13.48
CA ILE A 19 -1.17 6.84 -13.64
C ILE A 19 -1.28 6.19 -12.26
N LEU A 20 -0.27 6.39 -11.40
CA LEU A 20 -0.28 5.87 -10.04
C LEU A 20 -1.46 6.42 -9.23
N GLU A 21 -1.63 7.74 -9.21
CA GLU A 21 -2.70 8.35 -8.42
C GLU A 21 -4.09 8.01 -8.96
N LYS A 22 -4.29 7.93 -10.28
CA LYS A 22 -5.56 7.51 -10.88
C LYS A 22 -5.95 6.07 -10.54
N ALA A 23 -4.96 5.18 -10.37
CA ALA A 23 -5.21 3.79 -10.02
C ALA A 23 -5.79 3.65 -8.59
N TYR A 24 -5.42 4.56 -7.67
CA TYR A 24 -5.87 4.55 -6.27
C TYR A 24 -6.96 5.58 -5.96
N ASN A 25 -7.15 6.58 -6.82
CA ASN A 25 -8.25 7.55 -6.73
C ASN A 25 -9.17 7.40 -7.96
N ASP A 26 -9.59 6.16 -8.24
CA ASP A 26 -10.37 5.80 -9.41
C ASP A 26 -11.74 6.51 -9.47
N ALA A 27 -12.16 6.91 -10.66
CA ALA A 27 -13.40 7.66 -10.86
C ALA A 27 -14.66 6.86 -10.46
N ALA A 28 -14.59 5.52 -10.48
CA ALA A 28 -15.67 4.66 -10.01
C ALA A 28 -15.76 4.60 -8.47
N GLY A 29 -14.74 5.08 -7.76
CA GLY A 29 -14.69 5.12 -6.30
C GLY A 29 -14.52 3.76 -5.64
N VAL A 30 -14.11 2.73 -6.35
CA VAL A 30 -13.95 1.38 -5.81
C VAL A 30 -12.88 1.36 -4.73
N THR A 31 -11.73 1.98 -4.99
CA THR A 31 -10.63 2.07 -4.01
C THR A 31 -11.04 2.89 -2.79
N ALA A 32 -11.81 3.97 -2.99
CA ALA A 32 -12.34 4.76 -1.87
C ALA A 32 -13.27 3.93 -0.99
N LEU A 33 -14.19 3.16 -1.59
CA LEU A 33 -15.10 2.26 -0.86
C LEU A 33 -14.33 1.17 -0.11
N PHE A 34 -13.31 0.59 -0.74
CA PHE A 34 -12.42 -0.39 -0.11
C PHE A 34 -11.74 0.22 1.13
N ASN A 35 -11.15 1.40 1.00
CA ASN A 35 -10.45 2.07 2.09
C ASN A 35 -11.41 2.44 3.24
N LEU A 36 -12.58 3.00 2.93
CA LEU A 36 -13.61 3.33 3.93
C LEU A 36 -14.18 2.08 4.62
N ASN A 37 -14.10 0.91 3.97
CA ASN A 37 -14.53 -0.34 4.58
C ASN A 37 -13.67 -0.73 5.80
N ALA A 38 -12.43 -0.25 5.90
CA ALA A 38 -11.60 -0.44 7.08
C ALA A 38 -12.26 0.12 8.34
N LEU A 39 -12.93 1.28 8.24
CA LEU A 39 -13.66 1.87 9.38
C LEU A 39 -14.87 1.00 9.79
N ARG A 40 -15.61 0.45 8.81
CA ARG A 40 -16.72 -0.46 9.10
C ARG A 40 -16.22 -1.76 9.75
N HIS A 41 -15.05 -2.23 9.32
CA HIS A 41 -14.43 -3.41 9.90
C HIS A 41 -14.01 -3.15 11.36
N MET A 42 -13.39 -2.00 11.64
CA MET A 42 -13.05 -1.59 13.00
C MET A 42 -14.29 -1.45 13.90
N ASN A 43 -15.39 -0.88 13.37
CA ASN A 43 -16.65 -0.81 14.12
C ASN A 43 -17.16 -2.19 14.53
N ARG A 44 -17.02 -3.19 13.67
CA ARG A 44 -17.50 -4.55 13.93
C ARG A 44 -16.58 -5.34 14.86
N GLU A 45 -15.25 -5.24 14.65
CA GLU A 45 -14.28 -6.10 15.32
C GLU A 45 -13.73 -5.48 16.61
N LEU A 46 -13.75 -4.15 16.74
CA LEU A 46 -13.16 -3.43 17.86
C LEU A 46 -14.19 -2.62 18.65
N ASP A 47 -15.48 -2.88 18.44
CA ASP A 47 -16.58 -2.11 19.09
C ASP A 47 -16.37 -0.59 18.93
N ALA A 48 -16.02 -0.16 17.71
CA ALA A 48 -15.81 1.24 17.38
C ALA A 48 -17.08 1.89 16.82
N ASP A 49 -17.15 3.22 16.86
CA ASP A 49 -18.30 4.01 16.43
C ASP A 49 -17.95 5.01 15.30
N PHE A 50 -16.99 4.67 14.42
CA PHE A 50 -16.70 5.49 13.25
C PHE A 50 -17.94 5.73 12.40
N ASP A 51 -18.17 7.01 11.99
CA ASP A 51 -19.03 7.31 10.85
C ASP A 51 -18.20 7.34 9.55
N PRO A 52 -18.28 6.31 8.68
CA PRO A 52 -17.52 6.31 7.43
C PRO A 52 -17.87 7.47 6.49
N ALA A 53 -19.09 8.03 6.56
CA ALA A 53 -19.49 9.18 5.75
C ALA A 53 -18.77 10.47 6.19
N GLY A 54 -18.30 10.52 7.42
CA GLY A 54 -17.51 11.61 7.98
C GLY A 54 -16.07 11.63 7.51
N PHE A 55 -15.62 10.65 6.68
CA PHE A 55 -14.28 10.59 6.12
C PHE A 55 -14.29 10.66 4.59
N SER A 56 -13.19 11.09 4.02
CA SER A 56 -12.93 11.05 2.59
C SER A 56 -11.62 10.29 2.30
N HIS A 57 -11.63 9.51 1.24
CA HIS A 57 -10.43 8.84 0.75
C HIS A 57 -9.54 9.78 -0.05
N ARG A 58 -8.23 9.64 0.12
CA ARG A 58 -7.21 10.23 -0.73
C ARG A 58 -5.98 9.31 -0.76
N ALA A 59 -5.41 9.11 -1.93
CA ALA A 59 -4.21 8.30 -2.11
C ALA A 59 -3.13 9.08 -2.88
N PRO A 60 -2.35 9.94 -2.20
CA PRO A 60 -1.26 10.68 -2.84
C PRO A 60 -0.02 9.81 -3.05
N TRP A 61 0.71 10.13 -4.12
CA TRP A 61 2.09 9.68 -4.30
C TRP A 61 3.03 10.41 -3.33
N VAL A 62 3.95 9.68 -2.70
CA VAL A 62 4.98 10.21 -1.80
C VAL A 62 6.36 9.92 -2.40
N PRO A 63 6.95 10.84 -3.19
CA PRO A 63 8.16 10.58 -3.97
C PRO A 63 9.35 10.13 -3.12
N GLY A 64 9.59 10.80 -1.99
CA GLY A 64 10.71 10.48 -1.09
C GLY A 64 10.63 9.09 -0.42
N LYS A 65 9.52 8.37 -0.60
CA LYS A 65 9.29 7.03 -0.04
C LYS A 65 8.87 6.03 -1.11
N SER A 66 8.84 6.43 -2.38
CA SER A 66 8.44 5.61 -3.53
C SER A 66 7.17 4.79 -3.28
N ARG A 67 6.10 5.46 -2.80
CA ARG A 67 4.85 4.77 -2.47
C ARG A 67 3.61 5.64 -2.60
N ILE A 68 2.49 5.00 -2.82
CA ILE A 68 1.17 5.58 -2.56
C ILE A 68 0.84 5.39 -1.07
N GLU A 69 0.26 6.39 -0.45
CA GLU A 69 -0.30 6.30 0.89
C GLU A 69 -1.83 6.40 0.81
N MET A 70 -2.54 5.34 1.18
CA MET A 70 -3.99 5.39 1.28
C MET A 70 -4.37 6.06 2.61
N ARG A 71 -5.07 7.17 2.52
CA ARG A 71 -5.43 8.02 3.65
C ARG A 71 -6.93 8.19 3.75
N LEU A 72 -7.44 8.24 4.97
CA LEU A 72 -8.80 8.67 5.29
C LEU A 72 -8.72 10.02 6.03
N LEU A 73 -9.27 11.05 5.41
CA LEU A 73 -9.28 12.41 5.94
C LEU A 73 -10.63 12.69 6.59
N PRO A 74 -10.67 13.14 7.85
CA PRO A 74 -11.91 13.56 8.46
C PRO A 74 -12.46 14.81 7.75
N ARG A 75 -13.74 14.78 7.37
CA ARG A 75 -14.43 15.92 6.75
C ARG A 75 -14.71 17.04 7.75
N ASN A 76 -14.94 16.63 9.00
CA ASN A 76 -15.18 17.49 10.16
C ASN A 76 -14.48 16.86 11.36
N ARG A 77 -14.33 17.64 12.43
CA ARG A 77 -13.87 17.10 13.71
C ARG A 77 -14.81 15.98 14.17
N GLN A 78 -14.24 14.84 14.51
CA GLN A 78 -14.96 13.67 15.01
C GLN A 78 -14.32 13.19 16.30
N SER A 79 -15.15 12.74 17.23
CA SER A 79 -14.72 11.94 18.37
C SER A 79 -15.21 10.51 18.12
N VAL A 80 -14.33 9.55 18.19
CA VAL A 80 -14.62 8.12 17.94
C VAL A 80 -14.19 7.34 19.15
N THR A 81 -15.05 6.44 19.60
CA THR A 81 -14.71 5.47 20.62
C THR A 81 -14.22 4.17 19.96
N ILE A 82 -13.14 3.60 20.45
CA ILE A 82 -12.59 2.33 19.99
C ILE A 82 -12.28 1.50 21.24
N SER A 83 -12.93 0.37 21.41
CA SER A 83 -12.75 -0.52 22.58
C SER A 83 -12.87 0.24 23.93
N GLY A 84 -13.76 1.22 24.01
CA GLY A 84 -13.99 2.04 25.20
C GLY A 84 -13.07 3.26 25.37
N GLU A 85 -12.07 3.46 24.51
CA GLU A 85 -11.20 4.63 24.52
C GLU A 85 -11.62 5.64 23.46
N SER A 86 -11.58 6.94 23.79
CA SER A 86 -11.99 8.03 22.88
C SER A 86 -10.80 8.65 22.14
N PHE A 87 -10.94 8.80 20.84
CA PHE A 87 -9.95 9.39 19.94
C PHE A 87 -10.58 10.56 19.17
N SER A 88 -9.82 11.65 18.98
CA SER A 88 -10.25 12.79 18.18
C SER A 88 -9.55 12.80 16.83
N PHE A 89 -10.35 13.01 15.76
CA PHE A 89 -9.86 13.14 14.39
C PHE A 89 -10.31 14.50 13.85
N GLU A 90 -9.36 15.28 13.34
CA GLU A 90 -9.65 16.59 12.72
C GLU A 90 -8.59 16.94 11.66
N ALA A 91 -8.97 17.81 10.72
CA ALA A 91 -8.02 18.33 9.72
C ALA A 91 -6.93 19.18 10.40
N PRO A 92 -5.67 19.15 9.91
CA PRO A 92 -5.19 18.46 8.71
C PRO A 92 -4.78 16.98 8.91
N GLY A 93 -5.13 16.37 10.05
CA GLY A 93 -4.84 14.97 10.36
C GLY A 93 -5.53 13.99 9.40
N TYR A 94 -4.99 12.78 9.33
CA TYR A 94 -5.56 11.68 8.56
C TYR A 94 -5.24 10.34 9.22
N LEU A 95 -6.08 9.35 8.95
CA LEU A 95 -5.77 7.95 9.21
C LEU A 95 -5.02 7.38 8.01
N LEU A 96 -3.83 6.88 8.24
CA LEU A 96 -3.07 6.13 7.25
C LEU A 96 -3.48 4.67 7.33
N THR A 97 -4.02 4.13 6.25
CA THR A 97 -4.56 2.78 6.22
C THR A 97 -3.64 1.79 5.50
N GLU A 98 -2.93 2.25 4.47
CA GLU A 98 -2.08 1.36 3.66
C GLU A 98 -0.91 2.11 3.03
N TYR A 99 0.21 1.39 2.88
CA TYR A 99 1.34 1.74 2.02
C TYR A 99 1.36 0.83 0.81
N SER A 100 1.43 1.41 -0.38
CA SER A 100 1.65 0.66 -1.61
C SER A 100 2.96 1.12 -2.26
N HIS A 101 4.02 0.39 -1.96
CA HIS A 101 5.35 0.69 -2.47
C HIS A 101 5.46 0.38 -3.97
N LYS A 102 6.23 1.21 -4.67
CA LYS A 102 6.58 1.05 -6.07
C LYS A 102 8.09 0.93 -6.18
N TYR A 103 8.54 0.05 -7.04
CA TYR A 103 9.94 -0.36 -7.10
C TYR A 103 10.56 0.00 -8.44
N THR A 104 11.77 0.51 -8.44
CA THR A 104 12.70 0.38 -9.57
C THR A 104 13.30 -1.03 -9.55
N MET A 105 13.96 -1.45 -10.63
CA MET A 105 14.69 -2.73 -10.60
C MET A 105 15.82 -2.70 -9.58
N ALA A 106 16.52 -1.58 -9.45
CA ALA A 106 17.56 -1.42 -8.45
C ALA A 106 17.04 -1.56 -7.00
N ASP A 107 15.83 -1.03 -6.71
CA ASP A 107 15.19 -1.23 -5.40
C ASP A 107 14.86 -2.71 -5.17
N ALA A 108 14.38 -3.40 -6.20
CA ALA A 108 14.06 -4.83 -6.11
C ALA A 108 15.31 -5.69 -5.89
N GLU A 109 16.40 -5.38 -6.59
CA GLU A 109 17.71 -6.00 -6.39
C GLU A 109 18.20 -5.80 -4.95
N ALA A 110 18.17 -4.56 -4.45
CA ALA A 110 18.59 -4.24 -3.08
C ALA A 110 17.75 -4.98 -2.02
N VAL A 111 16.45 -5.13 -2.24
CA VAL A 111 15.56 -5.90 -1.34
C VAL A 111 15.90 -7.39 -1.40
N ALA A 112 16.13 -7.94 -2.59
CA ALA A 112 16.53 -9.33 -2.76
C ALA A 112 17.87 -9.61 -2.06
N ASP A 113 18.89 -8.78 -2.31
CA ASP A 113 20.23 -8.90 -1.71
C ASP A 113 20.16 -8.85 -0.18
N ALA A 114 19.37 -7.91 0.37
CA ALA A 114 19.18 -7.78 1.82
C ALA A 114 18.51 -9.03 2.45
N ALA A 115 17.77 -9.80 1.65
CA ALA A 115 17.15 -11.06 2.06
C ALA A 115 18.03 -12.30 1.79
N GLY A 116 19.26 -12.13 1.29
CA GLY A 116 20.12 -13.25 0.89
C GLY A 116 19.64 -13.95 -0.38
N LEU A 117 18.94 -13.22 -1.24
CA LEU A 117 18.39 -13.72 -2.50
C LEU A 117 19.00 -12.98 -3.69
N SER A 118 19.00 -13.59 -4.86
CA SER A 118 19.34 -12.96 -6.13
C SER A 118 18.23 -13.14 -7.14
N ILE A 119 18.13 -12.20 -8.10
CA ILE A 119 17.15 -12.29 -9.18
C ILE A 119 17.67 -13.27 -10.24
N LYS A 120 17.01 -14.43 -10.34
CA LYS A 120 17.29 -15.46 -11.36
C LYS A 120 16.68 -15.10 -12.71
N ALA A 121 15.47 -14.56 -12.71
CA ALA A 121 14.75 -14.14 -13.91
C ALA A 121 13.75 -13.03 -13.57
N ALA A 122 13.46 -12.20 -14.57
CA ALA A 122 12.48 -11.13 -14.45
C ALA A 122 11.63 -11.05 -15.74
N TRP A 123 10.36 -10.82 -15.58
CA TRP A 123 9.39 -10.60 -16.65
C TRP A 123 8.59 -9.34 -16.34
N SER A 124 8.36 -8.52 -17.36
CA SER A 124 7.55 -7.30 -17.25
C SER A 124 6.51 -7.25 -18.36
N ASP A 125 5.47 -6.45 -18.16
CA ASP A 125 4.59 -6.06 -19.25
C ASP A 125 5.30 -5.09 -20.23
N GLU A 126 4.70 -4.86 -21.40
CA GLU A 126 5.27 -4.02 -22.46
C GLU A 126 5.55 -2.58 -22.01
N ALA A 127 4.85 -2.07 -21.02
CA ALA A 127 5.00 -0.72 -20.48
C ALA A 127 5.89 -0.65 -19.22
N ASP A 128 6.44 -1.77 -18.78
CA ASP A 128 7.20 -1.90 -17.54
C ASP A 128 6.44 -1.41 -16.28
N TRP A 129 5.12 -1.59 -16.27
CA TRP A 129 4.29 -1.15 -15.16
C TRP A 129 4.27 -2.12 -13.99
N PHE A 130 4.47 -3.39 -14.28
CA PHE A 130 4.53 -4.47 -13.31
C PHE A 130 5.62 -5.47 -13.70
N SER A 131 6.29 -6.05 -12.72
CA SER A 131 7.27 -7.11 -12.97
C SER A 131 7.02 -8.29 -12.06
N VAL A 132 7.27 -9.48 -12.60
CA VAL A 132 7.36 -10.71 -11.82
C VAL A 132 8.83 -11.11 -11.77
N LEU A 133 9.35 -11.31 -10.59
CA LEU A 133 10.74 -11.70 -10.36
C LEU A 133 10.75 -13.13 -9.84
N MET A 134 11.65 -13.95 -10.38
CA MET A 134 11.99 -15.23 -9.79
C MET A 134 13.30 -15.08 -9.04
N LEU A 135 13.25 -15.31 -7.73
CA LEU A 135 14.39 -15.17 -6.83
C LEU A 135 14.87 -16.55 -6.39
N GLU A 136 16.18 -16.67 -6.19
CA GLU A 136 16.83 -17.86 -5.63
C GLU A 136 17.79 -17.45 -4.51
N PRO A 137 18.09 -18.34 -3.55
CA PRO A 137 19.10 -18.09 -2.52
C PRO A 137 20.46 -17.75 -3.14
N THR A 138 21.14 -16.75 -2.58
CA THR A 138 22.57 -16.53 -2.89
C THR A 138 23.36 -17.61 -2.16
N HIS A 139 23.95 -18.53 -2.93
CA HIS A 139 24.92 -19.45 -2.35
C HIS A 139 26.23 -18.68 -2.13
N ASP A 140 26.63 -18.49 -0.88
CA ASP A 140 27.99 -18.07 -0.58
C ASP A 140 28.97 -19.05 -1.24
N ARG A 141 29.81 -18.53 -2.15
CA ARG A 141 30.89 -19.31 -2.77
C ARG A 141 32.08 -19.41 -1.82
#